data_e1e0eaa6f3b35e465f1ce897a6877445
#
_entry.id   e1e0eaa6f3b35e465f1ce897a6877445
#
_cell.length_a   1.000
_cell.length_b   1.000
_cell.length_c   1.000
_cell.angle_alpha   90.00
_cell.angle_beta   90.00
_cell.angle_gamma   90.00
#
_symmetry.space_group_name_H-M   'P 1'
#
loop_
_entity.id
_entity.type
_entity.pdbx_description
1 polymer ?
#
loop_
_entity_poly.entity_id
_entity_poly.type
_entity_poly.pdbx_seq_one_letter_code
_entity_poly.pdbx_strand_id
1 'polypeptide(L)'
;MRFHQAVTFLPIDETVAMASACDGMGYSGLYLSDHLFNPRDLASRYTYSKAPDGSPFWEKETAWPDPMCLISALAAVTTNLRFTTGIYIAPVRDLITVAKSVGTAAVLSHDRVTLGVGVGWCEEEFVQTGQNFKNRGKRLNEMIPALRALWAGGWVEFHGEYYDVPPCQMNPSPSLPVPFVGGGDSEAALVRATTLCDGWVNTGAAAPDDAFAQVARVKDALKRAGRENEPFSLYLAVKAYPDLDLYHRLEDAGVTDLLCAPWMAVKAKDGDTPESIRAARVAVSEQFAEHFIARMD
;
A
#
# COMPACT_ATOMS: atom_id res chain seq x y z
N MET A 1 -14.48 2.92 11.09
CA MET A 1 -13.62 2.47 9.95
C MET A 1 -12.70 3.62 9.52
N ARG A 2 -11.44 3.35 9.14
CA ARG A 2 -10.46 4.37 8.69
C ARG A 2 -10.51 4.53 7.17
N PHE A 3 -10.35 5.75 6.66
CA PHE A 3 -10.38 6.05 5.24
C PHE A 3 -9.00 6.49 4.74
N HIS A 4 -8.54 5.87 3.67
CA HIS A 4 -7.24 6.16 3.06
C HIS A 4 -7.43 6.67 1.64
N GLN A 5 -6.92 7.87 1.36
CA GLN A 5 -6.90 8.45 0.03
C GLN A 5 -5.86 7.74 -0.84
N ALA A 6 -6.28 7.00 -1.84
CA ALA A 6 -5.37 6.46 -2.83
C ALA A 6 -4.89 7.58 -3.77
N VAL A 7 -3.57 7.71 -3.90
CA VAL A 7 -2.93 8.75 -4.73
C VAL A 7 -2.22 8.18 -5.97
N THR A 8 -2.36 6.88 -6.22
CA THR A 8 -1.88 6.25 -7.45
C THR A 8 -2.49 6.95 -8.67
N PHE A 9 -1.67 7.27 -9.67
CA PHE A 9 -2.03 8.04 -10.88
C PHE A 9 -2.34 9.53 -10.67
N LEU A 10 -2.27 10.04 -9.45
CA LEU A 10 -2.28 11.49 -9.24
C LEU A 10 -0.93 12.08 -9.66
N PRO A 11 -0.88 13.21 -10.40
CA PRO A 11 0.37 13.87 -10.70
C PRO A 11 1.20 14.17 -9.44
N ILE A 12 2.52 13.99 -9.52
CA ILE A 12 3.40 14.07 -8.33
C ILE A 12 3.31 15.44 -7.66
N ASP A 13 3.26 16.51 -8.44
CA ASP A 13 3.11 17.89 -7.96
C ASP A 13 1.75 18.16 -7.29
N GLU A 14 0.70 17.42 -7.67
CA GLU A 14 -0.60 17.50 -7.03
C GLU A 14 -0.66 16.65 -5.75
N THR A 15 0.16 15.60 -5.66
CA THR A 15 0.15 14.67 -4.50
C THR A 15 0.51 15.37 -3.19
N VAL A 16 1.46 16.33 -3.23
CA VAL A 16 1.83 17.13 -2.05
C VAL A 16 0.67 18.01 -1.59
N ALA A 17 0.01 18.68 -2.52
CA ALA A 17 -1.16 19.52 -2.20
C ALA A 17 -2.33 18.69 -1.66
N MET A 18 -2.58 17.52 -2.26
CA MET A 18 -3.61 16.58 -1.79
C MET A 18 -3.30 16.07 -0.39
N ALA A 19 -2.05 15.72 -0.09
CA ALA A 19 -1.65 15.27 1.24
C ALA A 19 -1.90 16.36 2.30
N SER A 20 -1.44 17.59 2.03
CA SER A 20 -1.65 18.73 2.93
C SER A 20 -3.14 19.01 3.17
N ALA A 21 -3.99 18.88 2.15
CA ALA A 21 -5.43 19.05 2.28
C ALA A 21 -6.06 17.90 3.11
N CYS A 22 -5.76 16.66 2.78
CA CYS A 22 -6.32 15.48 3.46
C CYS A 22 -5.95 15.39 4.95
N ASP A 23 -4.80 15.97 5.36
CA ASP A 23 -4.33 15.95 6.75
C ASP A 23 -5.30 16.63 7.74
N GLY A 24 -6.14 17.57 7.25
CA GLY A 24 -7.16 18.25 8.03
C GLY A 24 -8.62 17.80 7.78
N MET A 25 -8.83 16.86 6.82
CA MET A 25 -10.18 16.46 6.37
C MET A 25 -10.72 15.17 7.02
N GLY A 26 -10.01 14.59 7.99
CA GLY A 26 -10.43 13.35 8.64
C GLY A 26 -9.99 12.05 7.94
N TYR A 27 -9.27 12.13 6.82
CA TYR A 27 -8.60 10.95 6.27
C TYR A 27 -7.58 10.40 7.26
N SER A 28 -7.52 9.08 7.38
CA SER A 28 -6.56 8.41 8.26
C SER A 28 -5.20 8.22 7.62
N GLY A 29 -5.12 8.25 6.29
CA GLY A 29 -3.84 8.11 5.59
C GLY A 29 -3.92 8.25 4.08
N LEU A 30 -2.74 8.13 3.46
CA LEU A 30 -2.57 8.01 2.02
C LEU A 30 -2.14 6.59 1.65
N TYR A 31 -2.58 6.14 0.47
CA TYR A 31 -2.26 4.83 -0.08
C TYR A 31 -1.48 5.01 -1.40
N LEU A 32 -0.24 4.45 -1.45
CA LEU A 32 0.74 4.69 -2.50
C LEU A 32 1.14 3.37 -3.18
N SER A 33 1.22 3.35 -4.49
CA SER A 33 1.68 2.18 -5.26
C SER A 33 3.15 2.27 -5.64
N ASP A 34 3.72 1.15 -6.08
CA ASP A 34 5.14 1.01 -6.39
C ASP A 34 5.35 0.26 -7.71
N HIS A 35 6.18 0.82 -8.56
CA HIS A 35 6.87 0.20 -9.68
C HIS A 35 8.24 0.87 -9.85
N LEU A 36 9.26 0.14 -10.35
CA LEU A 36 10.58 0.72 -10.58
C LEU A 36 10.66 1.45 -11.91
N PHE A 37 10.04 0.89 -12.94
CA PHE A 37 9.98 1.46 -14.30
C PHE A 37 8.93 0.76 -15.15
N ASN A 38 8.57 1.39 -16.27
CA ASN A 38 7.71 0.79 -17.28
C ASN A 38 8.60 0.25 -18.44
N PRO A 39 8.73 -1.06 -18.64
CA PRO A 39 9.50 -1.61 -19.75
C PRO A 39 8.76 -1.32 -21.09
N ARG A 40 9.53 -0.94 -22.14
CA ARG A 40 8.96 -0.75 -23.49
C ARG A 40 8.39 -2.08 -24.02
N ASP A 41 9.18 -3.15 -23.88
CA ASP A 41 8.85 -4.49 -24.35
C ASP A 41 8.52 -5.35 -23.12
N LEU A 42 7.23 -5.35 -22.74
CA LEU A 42 6.72 -6.06 -21.58
C LEU A 42 6.30 -7.48 -22.00
N ALA A 43 7.04 -8.49 -21.54
CA ALA A 43 6.72 -9.90 -21.73
C ALA A 43 5.86 -10.44 -20.57
N SER A 44 6.05 -9.90 -19.37
CA SER A 44 5.24 -10.26 -18.21
C SER A 44 3.77 -9.85 -18.40
N ARG A 45 2.86 -10.73 -17.97
CA ARG A 45 1.43 -10.44 -17.99
C ARG A 45 1.01 -9.87 -16.64
N TYR A 46 0.31 -8.73 -16.66
CA TYR A 46 -0.25 -8.18 -15.44
C TYR A 46 -1.34 -9.11 -14.91
N THR A 47 -1.12 -9.66 -13.73
CA THR A 47 -1.95 -10.73 -13.14
C THR A 47 -3.42 -10.35 -13.00
N TYR A 48 -3.71 -9.05 -12.84
CA TYR A 48 -5.06 -8.51 -12.62
C TYR A 48 -5.61 -7.81 -13.86
N SER A 49 -4.96 -7.98 -15.01
CA SER A 49 -5.42 -7.41 -16.28
C SER A 49 -6.73 -8.03 -16.72
N LYS A 50 -7.61 -7.19 -17.24
CA LYS A 50 -8.82 -7.61 -18.00
C LYS A 50 -8.59 -7.61 -19.50
N ALA A 51 -7.44 -7.12 -19.95
CA ALA A 51 -7.07 -7.12 -21.37
C ALA A 51 -6.71 -8.56 -21.81
N PRO A 52 -7.13 -8.99 -23.02
CA PRO A 52 -6.84 -10.33 -23.54
C PRO A 52 -5.34 -10.66 -23.64
N ASP A 53 -4.52 -9.65 -23.93
CA ASP A 53 -3.06 -9.74 -24.01
C ASP A 53 -2.36 -9.72 -22.64
N GLY A 54 -3.11 -9.40 -21.57
CA GLY A 54 -2.57 -9.28 -20.20
C GLY A 54 -1.80 -7.98 -19.98
N SER A 55 -1.96 -6.96 -20.83
CA SER A 55 -1.35 -5.64 -20.63
C SER A 55 -1.93 -4.95 -19.39
N PRO A 56 -1.13 -4.12 -18.68
CA PRO A 56 -1.63 -3.22 -17.65
C PRO A 56 -2.68 -2.25 -18.20
N PHE A 57 -3.53 -1.72 -17.31
CA PHE A 57 -4.57 -0.74 -17.68
C PHE A 57 -4.09 0.72 -17.60
N TRP A 58 -2.84 0.94 -17.24
CA TRP A 58 -2.21 2.28 -17.20
C TRP A 58 -1.28 2.46 -18.41
N GLU A 59 -1.03 3.73 -18.72
CA GLU A 59 -0.16 4.13 -19.83
C GLU A 59 1.33 3.92 -19.48
N LYS A 60 2.17 3.78 -20.51
CA LYS A 60 3.62 3.59 -20.32
C LYS A 60 4.31 4.80 -19.70
N GLU A 61 3.72 5.97 -19.87
CA GLU A 61 4.17 7.25 -19.35
C GLU A 61 3.77 7.49 -17.88
N THR A 62 3.01 6.55 -17.29
CA THR A 62 2.57 6.65 -15.89
C THR A 62 3.78 6.81 -14.98
N ALA A 63 3.77 7.88 -14.20
CA ALA A 63 4.82 8.16 -13.22
C ALA A 63 4.66 7.26 -11.99
N TRP A 64 5.74 6.56 -11.64
CA TRP A 64 5.85 5.76 -10.44
C TRP A 64 6.94 6.35 -9.54
N PRO A 65 6.63 7.32 -8.67
CA PRO A 65 7.61 7.83 -7.72
C PRO A 65 8.02 6.75 -6.73
N ASP A 66 9.30 6.72 -6.32
CA ASP A 66 9.72 5.82 -5.24
C ASP A 66 8.90 6.12 -3.98
N PRO A 67 8.21 5.12 -3.40
CA PRO A 67 7.30 5.35 -2.29
C PRO A 67 7.98 5.93 -1.04
N MET A 68 9.22 5.54 -0.74
CA MET A 68 9.90 6.03 0.47
C MET A 68 10.36 7.48 0.31
N CYS A 69 10.81 7.86 -0.89
CA CYS A 69 11.11 9.26 -1.22
C CYS A 69 9.83 10.11 -1.14
N LEU A 70 8.74 9.64 -1.74
CA LEU A 70 7.46 10.35 -1.72
C LEU A 70 6.92 10.47 -0.29
N ILE A 71 6.89 9.40 0.50
CA ILE A 71 6.47 9.42 1.91
C ILE A 71 7.29 10.44 2.72
N SER A 72 8.61 10.49 2.51
CA SER A 72 9.46 11.45 3.22
C SER A 72 9.11 12.91 2.90
N ALA A 73 8.77 13.20 1.64
CA ALA A 73 8.31 14.52 1.23
C ALA A 73 6.91 14.86 1.79
N LEU A 74 5.98 13.91 1.74
CA LEU A 74 4.62 14.09 2.26
C LEU A 74 4.59 14.22 3.79
N ALA A 75 5.47 13.52 4.48
CA ALA A 75 5.61 13.61 5.93
C ALA A 75 6.02 15.01 6.41
N ALA A 76 6.78 15.76 5.59
CA ALA A 76 7.21 17.11 5.90
C ALA A 76 6.07 18.15 5.85
N VAL A 77 4.96 17.85 5.19
CA VAL A 77 3.81 18.76 5.01
C VAL A 77 2.53 18.27 5.70
N THR A 78 2.62 17.18 6.49
CA THR A 78 1.50 16.56 7.20
C THR A 78 1.87 16.19 8.62
N THR A 79 0.90 16.09 9.51
CA THR A 79 1.09 15.74 10.92
C THR A 79 0.34 14.49 11.35
N ASN A 80 -0.81 14.20 10.75
CA ASN A 80 -1.73 13.15 11.19
C ASN A 80 -1.78 11.94 10.25
N LEU A 81 -1.69 12.17 8.93
CA LEU A 81 -1.84 11.11 7.93
C LEU A 81 -0.78 10.03 8.07
N ARG A 82 -1.23 8.78 8.09
CA ARG A 82 -0.37 7.61 7.89
C ARG A 82 -0.12 7.39 6.39
N PHE A 83 0.96 6.70 6.09
CA PHE A 83 1.38 6.39 4.72
C PHE A 83 1.44 4.87 4.55
N THR A 84 0.53 4.33 3.76
CA THR A 84 0.48 2.88 3.49
C THR A 84 0.89 2.62 2.04
N THR A 85 1.88 1.79 1.84
CA THR A 85 2.23 1.35 0.49
C THR A 85 1.26 0.26 0.01
N GLY A 86 0.84 0.36 -1.23
CA GLY A 86 -0.14 -0.58 -1.78
C GLY A 86 0.13 -1.04 -3.20
N ILE A 87 1.11 -1.88 -3.34
CA ILE A 87 2.04 -2.51 -2.39
C ILE A 87 3.48 -2.11 -2.73
N TYR A 88 4.39 -2.11 -1.76
CA TYR A 88 5.81 -2.02 -1.99
C TYR A 88 6.34 -3.38 -2.47
N ILE A 89 6.99 -3.40 -3.64
CA ILE A 89 7.55 -4.63 -4.20
C ILE A 89 8.90 -4.91 -3.51
N ALA A 90 8.85 -5.27 -2.22
CA ALA A 90 10.06 -5.42 -1.42
C ALA A 90 11.10 -6.39 -2.03
N PRO A 91 10.72 -7.58 -2.58
CA PRO A 91 11.72 -8.53 -3.09
C PRO A 91 12.35 -8.14 -4.44
N VAL A 92 11.97 -7.03 -5.05
CA VAL A 92 12.68 -6.49 -6.23
C VAL A 92 13.94 -5.69 -5.81
N ARG A 93 14.08 -5.43 -4.52
CA ARG A 93 15.20 -4.69 -3.89
C ARG A 93 16.00 -5.60 -2.97
N ASP A 94 17.20 -5.20 -2.61
CA ASP A 94 17.99 -5.88 -1.57
C ASP A 94 17.48 -5.52 -0.17
N LEU A 95 17.65 -6.45 0.78
CA LEU A 95 17.15 -6.33 2.15
C LEU A 95 17.67 -5.06 2.86
N ILE A 96 18.96 -4.75 2.71
CA ILE A 96 19.60 -3.64 3.44
C ILE A 96 19.09 -2.30 2.92
N THR A 97 18.92 -2.16 1.60
CA THR A 97 18.33 -0.96 0.99
C THR A 97 16.88 -0.77 1.45
N VAL A 98 16.08 -1.84 1.49
CA VAL A 98 14.70 -1.79 2.01
C VAL A 98 14.71 -1.37 3.49
N ALA A 99 15.52 -2.03 4.32
CA ALA A 99 15.61 -1.70 5.74
C ALA A 99 16.00 -0.23 5.98
N LYS A 100 16.97 0.28 5.21
CA LYS A 100 17.43 1.66 5.33
C LYS A 100 16.39 2.67 4.86
N SER A 101 15.81 2.49 3.68
CA SER A 101 14.86 3.47 3.12
C SER A 101 13.56 3.53 3.92
N VAL A 102 12.98 2.38 4.27
CA VAL A 102 11.75 2.31 5.08
C VAL A 102 12.00 2.83 6.50
N GLY A 103 13.11 2.43 7.14
CA GLY A 103 13.47 2.92 8.48
C GLY A 103 13.65 4.44 8.51
N THR A 104 14.30 5.01 7.48
CA THR A 104 14.45 6.45 7.34
C THR A 104 13.09 7.15 7.17
N ALA A 105 12.25 6.66 6.26
CA ALA A 105 10.91 7.23 6.03
C ALA A 105 10.02 7.13 7.29
N ALA A 106 10.12 6.03 8.05
CA ALA A 106 9.39 5.87 9.31
C ALA A 106 9.82 6.91 10.34
N VAL A 107 11.12 7.11 10.53
CA VAL A 107 11.64 8.14 11.46
C VAL A 107 11.24 9.55 11.02
N LEU A 108 11.41 9.90 9.73
CA LEU A 108 11.03 11.22 9.21
C LEU A 108 9.52 11.49 9.31
N SER A 109 8.71 10.45 9.26
CA SER A 109 7.26 10.55 9.40
C SER A 109 6.76 10.41 10.84
N HIS A 110 7.63 10.31 11.84
CA HIS A 110 7.24 10.01 13.24
C HIS A 110 6.40 8.72 13.34
N ASP A 111 6.94 7.62 12.79
CA ASP A 111 6.34 6.27 12.79
C ASP A 111 4.95 6.17 12.13
N ARG A 112 4.68 7.02 11.12
CA ARG A 112 3.43 7.01 10.37
C ARG A 112 3.45 6.10 9.13
N VAL A 113 4.52 5.31 8.90
CA VAL A 113 4.60 4.34 7.81
C VAL A 113 3.87 3.05 8.16
N THR A 114 3.12 2.52 7.21
CA THR A 114 2.62 1.14 7.17
C THR A 114 3.13 0.50 5.88
N LEU A 115 3.90 -0.57 6.00
CA LEU A 115 4.53 -1.21 4.84
C LEU A 115 3.61 -2.29 4.26
N GLY A 116 2.79 -1.90 3.29
CA GLY A 116 2.08 -2.87 2.48
C GLY A 116 3.03 -3.54 1.49
N VAL A 117 3.15 -4.87 1.54
CA VAL A 117 4.12 -5.64 0.78
C VAL A 117 3.50 -6.64 -0.16
N GLY A 118 4.11 -6.84 -1.31
CA GLY A 118 3.74 -7.85 -2.29
C GLY A 118 4.94 -8.40 -3.05
N VAL A 119 4.71 -9.49 -3.76
CA VAL A 119 5.80 -10.19 -4.46
C VAL A 119 6.18 -9.57 -5.80
N GLY A 120 5.33 -8.69 -6.37
CA GLY A 120 5.52 -8.18 -7.73
C GLY A 120 5.15 -9.19 -8.83
N TRP A 121 4.84 -8.68 -10.00
CA TRP A 121 4.40 -9.45 -11.17
C TRP A 121 5.31 -9.25 -12.40
N CYS A 122 6.00 -8.10 -12.49
CA CYS A 122 6.84 -7.69 -13.61
C CYS A 122 8.23 -8.32 -13.47
N GLU A 123 8.50 -9.40 -14.21
CA GLU A 123 9.82 -10.09 -14.17
C GLU A 123 10.94 -9.18 -14.65
N GLU A 124 10.65 -8.26 -15.55
CA GLU A 124 11.62 -7.31 -16.10
C GLU A 124 12.25 -6.43 -15.02
N GLU A 125 11.49 -6.03 -14.00
CA GLU A 125 12.01 -5.26 -12.86
C GLU A 125 13.04 -6.10 -12.05
N PHE A 126 12.76 -7.39 -11.86
CA PHE A 126 13.66 -8.31 -11.14
C PHE A 126 14.95 -8.55 -11.91
N VAL A 127 14.85 -8.72 -13.23
CA VAL A 127 16.03 -8.91 -14.09
C VAL A 127 16.97 -7.70 -14.00
N GLN A 128 16.43 -6.48 -14.08
CA GLN A 128 17.25 -5.25 -14.05
C GLN A 128 17.89 -4.99 -12.68
N THR A 129 17.26 -5.46 -11.61
CA THR A 129 17.81 -5.33 -10.25
C THR A 129 18.68 -6.52 -9.83
N GLY A 130 18.87 -7.50 -10.70
CA GLY A 130 19.63 -8.73 -10.40
C GLY A 130 18.94 -9.65 -9.39
N GLN A 131 17.62 -9.46 -9.16
CA GLN A 131 16.86 -10.26 -8.21
C GLN A 131 16.19 -11.45 -8.90
N ASN A 132 16.16 -12.59 -8.22
CA ASN A 132 15.54 -13.80 -8.79
C ASN A 132 14.02 -13.73 -8.67
N PHE A 133 13.32 -13.67 -9.83
CA PHE A 133 11.87 -13.63 -9.91
C PHE A 133 11.21 -14.91 -9.38
N LYS A 134 11.81 -16.10 -9.62
CA LYS A 134 11.18 -17.39 -9.30
C LYS A 134 11.04 -17.65 -7.79
N ASN A 135 11.97 -17.13 -6.99
CA ASN A 135 11.95 -17.31 -5.53
C ASN A 135 11.43 -16.08 -4.76
N ARG A 136 10.91 -15.05 -5.46
CA ARG A 136 10.46 -13.77 -4.85
C ARG A 136 9.49 -13.94 -3.69
N GLY A 137 8.60 -14.93 -3.77
CA GLY A 137 7.64 -15.22 -2.70
C GLY A 137 8.31 -15.75 -1.43
N LYS A 138 9.27 -16.67 -1.56
CA LYS A 138 10.05 -17.20 -0.44
C LYS A 138 10.95 -16.12 0.15
N ARG A 139 11.61 -15.33 -0.69
CA ARG A 139 12.43 -14.19 -0.23
C ARG A 139 11.58 -13.16 0.53
N LEU A 140 10.37 -12.84 0.08
CA LEU A 140 9.50 -11.93 0.83
C LEU A 140 9.09 -12.51 2.19
N ASN A 141 8.80 -13.83 2.25
CA ASN A 141 8.47 -14.48 3.52
C ASN A 141 9.60 -14.36 4.55
N GLU A 142 10.85 -14.41 4.11
CA GLU A 142 12.02 -14.27 4.97
C GLU A 142 12.40 -12.79 5.19
N MET A 143 12.17 -11.93 4.20
CA MET A 143 12.46 -10.49 4.32
C MET A 143 11.65 -9.81 5.42
N ILE A 144 10.38 -10.20 5.63
CA ILE A 144 9.53 -9.60 6.66
C ILE A 144 10.12 -9.78 8.06
N PRO A 145 10.44 -10.99 8.55
CA PRO A 145 11.08 -11.15 9.86
C PRO A 145 12.50 -10.55 9.89
N ALA A 146 13.25 -10.58 8.80
CA ALA A 146 14.57 -9.94 8.71
C ALA A 146 14.47 -8.41 8.92
N LEU A 147 13.51 -7.75 8.28
CA LEU A 147 13.27 -6.31 8.45
C LEU A 147 12.88 -5.99 9.89
N ARG A 148 11.99 -6.79 10.49
CA ARG A 148 11.63 -6.61 11.92
C ARG A 148 12.86 -6.73 12.83
N ALA A 149 13.73 -7.70 12.58
CA ALA A 149 14.96 -7.88 13.33
C ALA A 149 15.91 -6.67 13.15
N LEU A 150 16.10 -6.21 11.91
CA LEU A 150 16.97 -5.06 11.61
C LEU A 150 16.48 -3.76 12.26
N TRP A 151 15.18 -3.59 12.46
CA TRP A 151 14.60 -2.40 13.11
C TRP A 151 14.43 -2.52 14.62
N ALA A 152 14.86 -3.63 15.23
CA ALA A 152 14.75 -3.82 16.67
C ALA A 152 15.63 -2.84 17.51
N GLY A 153 16.58 -2.17 16.85
CA GLY A 153 17.51 -1.23 17.48
C GLY A 153 18.71 -1.94 18.15
N GLY A 154 19.79 -1.19 18.35
CA GLY A 154 21.04 -1.73 18.89
C GLY A 154 21.78 -2.64 17.91
N TRP A 155 22.55 -3.59 18.43
CA TRP A 155 23.23 -4.61 17.63
C TRP A 155 22.25 -5.72 17.25
N VAL A 156 22.10 -5.96 15.96
CA VAL A 156 21.18 -6.94 15.37
C VAL A 156 21.92 -7.81 14.35
N GLU A 157 21.43 -9.03 14.18
CA GLU A 157 21.88 -9.97 13.15
C GLU A 157 20.69 -10.78 12.64
N PHE A 158 20.78 -11.36 11.47
CA PHE A 158 19.75 -12.22 10.91
C PHE A 158 20.38 -13.31 10.04
N HIS A 159 20.02 -14.57 10.27
CA HIS A 159 20.51 -15.73 9.54
C HIS A 159 19.35 -16.55 9.00
N GLY A 160 19.17 -16.55 7.67
CA GLY A 160 18.10 -17.24 6.95
C GLY A 160 18.61 -18.01 5.73
N GLU A 161 17.67 -18.51 4.93
CA GLU A 161 18.00 -19.21 3.67
C GLU A 161 18.42 -18.23 2.55
N TYR A 162 17.81 -17.04 2.53
CA TYR A 162 17.97 -16.04 1.47
C TYR A 162 18.73 -14.81 1.94
N TYR A 163 18.72 -14.52 3.22
CA TYR A 163 19.37 -13.35 3.81
C TYR A 163 20.25 -13.76 4.97
N ASP A 164 21.50 -13.34 4.90
CA ASP A 164 22.48 -13.52 5.96
C ASP A 164 23.10 -12.16 6.29
N VAL A 165 22.80 -11.63 7.46
CA VAL A 165 23.23 -10.30 7.91
C VAL A 165 24.04 -10.48 9.20
N PRO A 166 25.36 -10.24 9.13
CA PRO A 166 26.22 -10.31 10.30
C PRO A 166 25.84 -9.18 11.30
N PRO A 167 26.33 -9.24 12.55
CA PRO A 167 26.06 -8.23 13.56
C PRO A 167 26.29 -6.81 13.04
N CYS A 168 25.23 -6.01 13.04
CA CYS A 168 25.25 -4.63 12.55
C CYS A 168 24.32 -3.73 13.37
N GLN A 169 24.39 -2.42 13.14
CA GLN A 169 23.40 -1.45 13.62
C GLN A 169 22.70 -0.79 12.45
N MET A 170 21.37 -0.93 12.38
CA MET A 170 20.53 -0.29 11.37
C MET A 170 20.03 1.06 11.93
N ASN A 171 20.77 2.14 11.66
CA ASN A 171 20.39 3.49 12.06
C ASN A 171 20.16 4.40 10.84
N PRO A 172 19.08 5.26 10.84
CA PRO A 172 18.07 5.37 11.89
C PRO A 172 17.12 4.16 11.89
N SER A 173 16.61 3.81 13.07
CA SER A 173 15.56 2.79 13.25
C SER A 173 14.25 3.43 13.68
N PRO A 174 13.09 2.91 13.28
CA PRO A 174 11.78 3.34 13.78
C PRO A 174 11.72 3.22 15.31
N SER A 175 10.99 4.11 15.99
CA SER A 175 10.78 4.03 17.42
C SER A 175 9.61 3.12 17.80
N LEU A 176 8.71 2.87 16.87
CA LEU A 176 7.61 1.91 16.95
C LEU A 176 7.75 0.84 15.87
N PRO A 177 7.23 -0.38 16.08
CA PRO A 177 7.19 -1.39 15.03
C PRO A 177 6.47 -0.89 13.78
N VAL A 178 7.10 -1.04 12.60
CA VAL A 178 6.45 -0.75 11.32
C VAL A 178 5.44 -1.86 11.03
N PRO A 179 4.12 -1.55 10.91
CA PRO A 179 3.14 -2.56 10.58
C PRO A 179 3.32 -3.05 9.14
N PHE A 180 3.15 -4.37 8.93
CA PHE A 180 3.14 -4.99 7.61
C PHE A 180 1.72 -5.31 7.16
N VAL A 181 1.38 -4.98 5.91
CA VAL A 181 0.12 -5.35 5.27
C VAL A 181 0.42 -6.20 4.05
N GLY A 182 -0.01 -7.46 4.04
CA GLY A 182 0.22 -8.37 2.92
C GLY A 182 -0.77 -8.13 1.78
N GLY A 183 -0.29 -7.84 0.58
CA GLY A 183 -1.13 -7.69 -0.62
C GLY A 183 -1.22 -8.99 -1.42
N GLY A 184 -2.39 -9.24 -2.00
CA GLY A 184 -2.63 -10.33 -2.93
C GLY A 184 -3.76 -11.25 -2.57
N ASP A 185 -4.39 -11.83 -3.63
CA ASP A 185 -5.58 -12.70 -3.50
C ASP A 185 -5.26 -14.19 -3.68
N SER A 186 -4.01 -14.54 -4.02
CA SER A 186 -3.59 -15.96 -4.10
C SER A 186 -3.52 -16.59 -2.71
N GLU A 187 -3.67 -17.93 -2.63
CA GLU A 187 -3.56 -18.63 -1.36
C GLU A 187 -2.20 -18.39 -0.68
N ALA A 188 -1.11 -18.37 -1.45
CA ALA A 188 0.23 -18.09 -0.90
C ALA A 188 0.36 -16.65 -0.34
N ALA A 189 -0.30 -15.66 -0.98
CA ALA A 189 -0.33 -14.29 -0.48
C ALA A 189 -1.18 -14.19 0.80
N LEU A 190 -2.32 -14.86 0.82
CA LEU A 190 -3.22 -14.90 1.98
C LEU A 190 -2.55 -15.57 3.18
N VAL A 191 -1.90 -16.73 2.98
CA VAL A 191 -1.12 -17.39 4.04
C VAL A 191 -0.03 -16.46 4.57
N ARG A 192 0.74 -15.79 3.69
CA ARG A 192 1.75 -14.80 4.10
C ARG A 192 1.14 -13.69 4.95
N ALA A 193 0.06 -13.08 4.48
CA ALA A 193 -0.61 -12.00 5.20
C ALA A 193 -1.04 -12.44 6.59
N THR A 194 -1.69 -13.60 6.71
CA THR A 194 -2.24 -14.09 7.97
C THR A 194 -1.22 -14.72 8.92
N THR A 195 -0.02 -15.07 8.45
CA THR A 195 1.03 -15.66 9.32
C THR A 195 2.17 -14.69 9.64
N LEU A 196 2.47 -13.74 8.76
CA LEU A 196 3.66 -12.87 8.88
C LEU A 196 3.33 -11.38 8.98
N CYS A 197 2.13 -10.95 8.58
CA CYS A 197 1.76 -9.53 8.55
C CYS A 197 0.75 -9.16 9.64
N ASP A 198 0.54 -7.86 9.80
CA ASP A 198 -0.39 -7.26 10.75
C ASP A 198 -1.72 -6.85 10.06
N GLY A 199 -1.83 -7.12 8.77
CA GLY A 199 -3.00 -6.83 7.95
C GLY A 199 -2.94 -7.43 6.57
N TRP A 200 -4.04 -7.28 5.84
CA TRP A 200 -4.18 -7.69 4.44
C TRP A 200 -4.86 -6.61 3.61
N VAL A 201 -4.51 -6.52 2.33
CA VAL A 201 -5.16 -5.63 1.35
C VAL A 201 -5.50 -6.40 0.08
N ASN A 202 -6.70 -6.14 -0.46
CA ASN A 202 -7.11 -6.73 -1.74
C ASN A 202 -6.38 -6.11 -2.95
N THR A 203 -6.38 -6.84 -4.06
CA THR A 203 -5.72 -6.44 -5.31
C THR A 203 -6.67 -5.70 -6.24
N GLY A 204 -6.86 -4.42 -5.98
CA GLY A 204 -7.78 -3.59 -6.73
C GLY A 204 -9.22 -3.64 -6.22
N ALA A 205 -10.06 -2.74 -6.73
CA ALA A 205 -11.42 -2.58 -6.25
C ALA A 205 -12.31 -3.77 -6.62
N ALA A 206 -12.86 -4.45 -5.61
CA ALA A 206 -13.80 -5.55 -5.73
C ALA A 206 -15.26 -5.06 -5.82
N ALA A 207 -16.13 -5.78 -6.52
CA ALA A 207 -17.57 -5.56 -6.36
C ALA A 207 -18.00 -5.84 -4.91
N PRO A 208 -19.10 -5.24 -4.39
CA PRO A 208 -19.47 -5.41 -2.99
C PRO A 208 -19.58 -6.87 -2.53
N ASP A 209 -20.22 -7.73 -3.30
CA ASP A 209 -20.37 -9.15 -2.93
C ASP A 209 -19.01 -9.88 -2.90
N ASP A 210 -18.14 -9.60 -3.86
CA ASP A 210 -16.77 -10.13 -3.89
C ASP A 210 -15.95 -9.63 -2.70
N ALA A 211 -16.15 -8.36 -2.32
CA ALA A 211 -15.50 -7.76 -1.16
C ALA A 211 -15.86 -8.49 0.13
N PHE A 212 -17.14 -8.77 0.37
CA PHE A 212 -17.58 -9.57 1.53
C PHE A 212 -17.02 -11.00 1.49
N ALA A 213 -16.99 -11.63 0.33
CA ALA A 213 -16.40 -12.96 0.15
C ALA A 213 -14.89 -12.95 0.45
N GLN A 214 -14.16 -11.91 0.02
CA GLN A 214 -12.74 -11.73 0.35
C GLN A 214 -12.53 -11.59 1.86
N VAL A 215 -13.33 -10.76 2.54
CA VAL A 215 -13.26 -10.60 4.01
C VAL A 215 -13.49 -11.92 4.73
N ALA A 216 -14.52 -12.69 4.35
CA ALA A 216 -14.78 -14.00 4.92
C ALA A 216 -13.59 -14.95 4.73
N ARG A 217 -13.00 -14.97 3.54
CA ARG A 217 -11.84 -15.81 3.22
C ARG A 217 -10.61 -15.43 4.07
N VAL A 218 -10.37 -14.14 4.33
CA VAL A 218 -9.28 -13.70 5.22
C VAL A 218 -9.53 -14.14 6.66
N LYS A 219 -10.77 -14.00 7.16
CA LYS A 219 -11.14 -14.44 8.51
C LYS A 219 -10.94 -15.96 8.68
N ASP A 220 -11.31 -16.75 7.69
CA ASP A 220 -11.07 -18.19 7.70
C ASP A 220 -9.56 -18.52 7.69
N ALA A 221 -8.77 -17.76 6.95
CA ALA A 221 -7.31 -17.93 6.94
C ALA A 221 -6.67 -17.55 8.28
N LEU A 222 -7.12 -16.47 8.94
CA LEU A 222 -6.70 -16.12 10.30
C LEU A 222 -7.03 -17.22 11.31
N LYS A 223 -8.23 -17.80 11.22
CA LYS A 223 -8.62 -18.92 12.06
C LYS A 223 -7.71 -20.14 11.83
N ARG A 224 -7.40 -20.48 10.56
CA ARG A 224 -6.43 -21.55 10.26
C ARG A 224 -5.03 -21.26 10.80
N ALA A 225 -4.65 -20.00 10.89
CA ALA A 225 -3.37 -19.56 11.46
C ALA A 225 -3.39 -19.43 13.00
N GLY A 226 -4.54 -19.64 13.67
CA GLY A 226 -4.72 -19.48 15.12
C GLY A 226 -4.66 -18.01 15.58
N ARG A 227 -4.95 -17.06 14.67
CA ARG A 227 -4.83 -15.60 14.91
C ARG A 227 -6.16 -14.86 14.83
N GLU A 228 -7.29 -15.57 14.92
CA GLU A 228 -8.63 -14.98 14.78
C GLU A 228 -8.98 -13.93 15.85
N ASN A 229 -8.28 -13.95 16.99
CA ASN A 229 -8.47 -13.03 18.11
C ASN A 229 -7.36 -11.96 18.22
N GLU A 230 -6.39 -11.96 17.30
CA GLU A 230 -5.34 -10.96 17.27
C GLU A 230 -5.80 -9.70 16.50
N PRO A 231 -5.29 -8.50 16.86
CA PRO A 231 -5.48 -7.32 16.04
C PRO A 231 -4.99 -7.56 14.61
N PHE A 232 -5.85 -7.33 13.63
CA PHE A 232 -5.52 -7.51 12.23
C PHE A 232 -6.25 -6.48 11.36
N SER A 233 -5.53 -5.73 10.54
CA SER A 233 -6.11 -4.69 9.69
C SER A 233 -6.57 -5.27 8.35
N LEU A 234 -7.83 -4.97 7.98
CA LEU A 234 -8.41 -5.34 6.70
C LEU A 234 -8.57 -4.09 5.83
N TYR A 235 -7.65 -3.92 4.87
CA TYR A 235 -7.69 -2.86 3.88
C TYR A 235 -8.49 -3.30 2.65
N LEU A 236 -9.45 -2.52 2.24
CA LEU A 236 -10.32 -2.88 1.13
C LEU A 236 -10.56 -1.70 0.16
N ALA A 237 -10.37 -1.95 -1.13
CA ALA A 237 -10.89 -1.13 -2.19
C ALA A 237 -12.18 -1.76 -2.73
N VAL A 238 -13.26 -0.97 -2.82
CA VAL A 238 -14.57 -1.44 -3.29
C VAL A 238 -14.98 -0.66 -4.53
N LYS A 239 -15.44 -1.38 -5.55
CA LYS A 239 -15.97 -0.81 -6.79
C LYS A 239 -17.47 -0.56 -6.63
N ALA A 240 -17.81 0.52 -5.94
CA ALA A 240 -19.18 1.01 -5.77
C ALA A 240 -19.18 2.52 -5.73
N TYR A 241 -20.33 3.14 -5.97
CA TYR A 241 -20.53 4.53 -5.58
C TYR A 241 -20.44 4.64 -4.07
N PRO A 242 -19.97 5.77 -3.52
CA PRO A 242 -19.95 6.01 -2.07
C PRO A 242 -21.34 5.84 -1.48
N ASP A 243 -21.44 5.03 -0.40
CA ASP A 243 -22.70 4.66 0.23
C ASP A 243 -22.46 4.33 1.70
N LEU A 244 -23.14 5.04 2.62
CA LEU A 244 -22.95 4.87 4.06
C LEU A 244 -23.43 3.51 4.55
N ASP A 245 -24.54 2.98 4.03
CA ASP A 245 -25.06 1.68 4.44
C ASP A 245 -24.08 0.57 4.04
N LEU A 246 -23.48 0.68 2.84
CA LEU A 246 -22.41 -0.23 2.42
C LEU A 246 -21.21 -0.12 3.35
N TYR A 247 -20.79 1.08 3.73
CA TYR A 247 -19.62 1.29 4.60
C TYR A 247 -19.84 0.73 6.01
N HIS A 248 -21.01 0.94 6.60
CA HIS A 248 -21.36 0.30 7.87
C HIS A 248 -21.37 -1.23 7.78
N ARG A 249 -21.94 -1.80 6.73
CA ARG A 249 -21.93 -3.26 6.51
C ARG A 249 -20.52 -3.82 6.35
N LEU A 250 -19.63 -3.09 5.70
CA LEU A 250 -18.21 -3.48 5.57
C LEU A 250 -17.49 -3.42 6.92
N GLU A 251 -17.74 -2.39 7.71
CA GLU A 251 -17.22 -2.26 9.07
C GLU A 251 -17.72 -3.40 9.97
N ASP A 252 -19.02 -3.67 9.97
CA ASP A 252 -19.63 -4.81 10.69
C ASP A 252 -19.03 -6.15 10.22
N ALA A 253 -18.69 -6.27 8.95
CA ALA A 253 -17.99 -7.43 8.42
C ALA A 253 -16.51 -7.48 8.87
N GLY A 254 -15.97 -6.42 9.49
CA GLY A 254 -14.62 -6.35 10.06
C GLY A 254 -13.60 -5.65 9.18
N VAL A 255 -14.02 -4.92 8.14
CA VAL A 255 -13.13 -4.03 7.38
C VAL A 255 -12.72 -2.88 8.30
N THR A 256 -11.42 -2.69 8.45
CA THR A 256 -10.85 -1.65 9.32
C THR A 256 -10.42 -0.41 8.54
N ASP A 257 -10.06 -0.59 7.26
CA ASP A 257 -9.45 0.43 6.42
C ASP A 257 -10.07 0.40 5.02
N LEU A 258 -10.69 1.50 4.60
CA LEU A 258 -11.28 1.64 3.26
C LEU A 258 -10.39 2.50 2.38
N LEU A 259 -10.06 1.99 1.19
CA LEU A 259 -9.31 2.73 0.17
C LEU A 259 -10.28 3.46 -0.74
N CYS A 260 -10.12 4.76 -0.89
CA CYS A 260 -10.97 5.60 -1.74
C CYS A 260 -10.12 6.55 -2.59
N ALA A 261 -10.67 6.98 -3.70
CA ALA A 261 -10.02 7.94 -4.63
C ALA A 261 -11.08 8.87 -5.25
N PRO A 262 -11.80 9.67 -4.46
CA PRO A 262 -12.86 10.56 -4.97
C PRO A 262 -12.36 11.54 -6.01
N TRP A 263 -11.09 11.98 -5.95
CA TRP A 263 -10.45 12.84 -6.94
C TRP A 263 -10.49 12.28 -8.38
N MET A 264 -10.59 10.95 -8.55
CA MET A 264 -10.68 10.32 -9.88
C MET A 264 -12.00 10.63 -10.61
N ALA A 265 -13.00 11.13 -9.91
CA ALA A 265 -14.26 11.59 -10.51
C ALA A 265 -14.07 12.89 -11.33
N VAL A 266 -13.04 13.67 -11.03
CA VAL A 266 -12.74 14.91 -11.75
C VAL A 266 -12.16 14.59 -13.12
N LYS A 267 -12.86 15.01 -14.17
CA LYS A 267 -12.40 14.91 -15.57
C LYS A 267 -12.05 16.30 -16.06
N ALA A 268 -10.85 16.45 -16.66
CA ALA A 268 -10.47 17.69 -17.33
C ALA A 268 -11.44 18.00 -18.48
N LYS A 269 -11.77 19.25 -18.65
CA LYS A 269 -12.62 19.80 -19.73
C LYS A 269 -11.84 20.83 -20.52
N ASP A 270 -12.35 21.15 -21.71
CA ASP A 270 -11.76 22.20 -22.54
C ASP A 270 -11.80 23.54 -21.78
N GLY A 271 -10.63 24.18 -21.69
CA GLY A 271 -10.44 25.44 -20.97
C GLY A 271 -10.01 25.32 -19.51
N ASP A 272 -9.96 24.10 -18.94
CA ASP A 272 -9.42 23.91 -17.60
C ASP A 272 -7.90 24.16 -17.56
N THR A 273 -7.45 24.78 -16.48
CA THR A 273 -6.02 24.90 -16.16
C THR A 273 -5.58 23.81 -15.19
N PRO A 274 -4.29 23.46 -15.10
CA PRO A 274 -3.79 22.53 -14.09
C PRO A 274 -4.22 22.92 -12.66
N GLU A 275 -4.22 24.21 -12.34
CA GLU A 275 -4.63 24.75 -11.04
C GLU A 275 -6.13 24.53 -10.79
N SER A 276 -6.99 24.73 -11.79
CA SER A 276 -8.44 24.51 -11.64
C SER A 276 -8.76 23.02 -11.44
N ILE A 277 -8.07 22.14 -12.16
CA ILE A 277 -8.21 20.69 -12.00
C ILE A 277 -7.76 20.23 -10.61
N ARG A 278 -6.60 20.72 -10.14
CA ARG A 278 -6.08 20.45 -8.80
C ARG A 278 -7.08 20.89 -7.72
N ALA A 279 -7.58 22.13 -7.82
CA ALA A 279 -8.57 22.65 -6.89
C ALA A 279 -9.86 21.79 -6.88
N ALA A 280 -10.34 21.38 -8.05
CA ALA A 280 -11.52 20.53 -8.16
C ALA A 280 -11.30 19.12 -7.53
N ARG A 281 -10.10 18.54 -7.68
CA ARG A 281 -9.73 17.27 -7.05
C ARG A 281 -9.70 17.34 -5.53
N VAL A 282 -9.16 18.44 -4.98
CA VAL A 282 -9.16 18.70 -3.54
C VAL A 282 -10.60 18.88 -3.05
N ALA A 283 -11.39 19.72 -3.72
CA ALA A 283 -12.78 19.99 -3.32
C ALA A 283 -13.67 18.74 -3.31
N VAL A 284 -13.53 17.84 -4.30
CA VAL A 284 -14.28 16.58 -4.32
C VAL A 284 -13.85 15.62 -3.21
N SER A 285 -12.57 15.66 -2.82
CA SER A 285 -12.07 14.87 -1.68
C SER A 285 -12.56 15.43 -0.34
N GLU A 286 -12.68 16.74 -0.21
CA GLU A 286 -13.29 17.41 0.94
C GLU A 286 -14.78 17.07 1.09
N GLN A 287 -15.55 17.19 0.01
CA GLN A 287 -16.94 16.78 -0.02
C GLN A 287 -17.15 15.32 0.36
N PHE A 288 -16.28 14.43 -0.11
CA PHE A 288 -16.33 13.02 0.30
C PHE A 288 -16.09 12.87 1.81
N ALA A 289 -15.12 13.57 2.37
CA ALA A 289 -14.82 13.54 3.80
C ALA A 289 -16.00 14.03 4.63
N GLU A 290 -16.60 15.16 4.27
CA GLU A 290 -17.79 15.72 4.95
C GLU A 290 -19.02 14.80 4.88
N HIS A 291 -19.27 14.17 3.71
CA HIS A 291 -20.47 13.38 3.51
C HIS A 291 -20.36 11.93 4.03
N PHE A 292 -19.16 11.37 4.06
CA PHE A 292 -18.95 9.98 4.41
C PHE A 292 -18.05 9.79 5.62
N ILE A 293 -16.83 10.36 5.66
CA ILE A 293 -15.88 10.12 6.76
C ILE A 293 -16.45 10.65 8.07
N ALA A 294 -16.88 11.91 8.10
CA ALA A 294 -17.44 12.56 9.29
C ALA A 294 -18.73 11.92 9.82
N ARG A 295 -19.32 10.98 9.08
CA ARG A 295 -20.59 10.31 9.43
C ARG A 295 -20.42 8.83 9.79
N MET A 296 -19.18 8.35 9.79
CA MET A 296 -18.85 6.97 10.18
C MET A 296 -18.43 6.85 11.65
N ASP A 297 -18.37 7.96 12.39
CA ASP A 297 -18.05 8.01 13.83
C ASP A 297 -19.28 7.74 14.72
#